data_25eebea9c09c5f6ca52733e5b141ed24
#
_entry.id   25eebea9c09c5f6ca52733e5b141ed24
#
_cell.length_a   1.000
_cell.length_b   1.000
_cell.length_c   1.000
_cell.angle_alpha   90.00
_cell.angle_beta   90.00
_cell.angle_gamma   90.00
#
_symmetry.space_group_name_H-M   'P 1'
#
loop_
_entity.id
_entity.type
_entity.pdbx_description
1 polymer ?
#
loop_
_entity_poly.entity_id
_entity_poly.type
_entity_poly.pdbx_seq_one_letter_code
_entity_poly.pdbx_strand_id
1 'polypeptide(L)'
;MIEVSIVTPTYNRREFIPSLIQIYCSQTFPKEKMEWIILDDGRDKVGDLFMEAAKTIPNIRYLTHDEKMRIGAKRNQLNKEAKGAIIIAMDDDDFYPPDRVDHVVKEFKKNPNIDLAGSSEMHLWY
;
A
#
# COMPACT_ATOMS: atom_id res chain seq x y z
N MET A 1 -9.40 13.98 -2.95
CA MET A 1 -8.72 13.30 -4.06
C MET A 1 -7.54 12.49 -3.54
N ILE A 2 -7.42 11.24 -3.95
CA ILE A 2 -6.31 10.40 -3.54
C ILE A 2 -5.04 10.78 -4.29
N GLU A 3 -3.98 11.11 -3.55
CA GLU A 3 -2.69 11.44 -4.15
C GLU A 3 -1.73 10.26 -4.11
N VAL A 4 -1.83 9.42 -3.08
CA VAL A 4 -0.89 8.32 -2.86
C VAL A 4 -1.66 7.03 -2.66
N SER A 5 -1.22 5.99 -3.34
CA SER A 5 -1.74 4.64 -3.15
C SER A 5 -0.66 3.78 -2.52
N ILE A 6 -0.94 3.26 -1.33
CA ILE A 6 -0.06 2.30 -0.67
C ILE A 6 -0.56 0.92 -1.07
N VAL A 7 0.32 0.07 -1.57
CA VAL A 7 -0.05 -1.26 -2.02
C VAL A 7 0.68 -2.32 -1.22
N THR A 8 -0.06 -3.31 -0.74
CA THR A 8 0.48 -4.35 0.13
C THR A 8 0.03 -5.72 -0.37
N PRO A 9 0.95 -6.50 -0.93
CA PRO A 9 0.68 -7.91 -1.19
C PRO A 9 0.86 -8.70 0.11
N THR A 10 -0.07 -9.59 0.43
CA THR A 10 0.05 -10.41 1.63
C THR A 10 -0.37 -11.85 1.34
N TYR A 11 0.26 -12.80 2.06
CA TYR A 11 -0.02 -14.21 1.94
C TYR A 11 0.31 -14.89 3.27
N ASN A 12 -0.72 -15.29 4.01
CA ASN A 12 -0.57 -15.98 5.30
C ASN A 12 0.35 -15.24 6.28
N ARG A 13 0.10 -13.94 6.47
CA ARG A 13 0.95 -13.07 7.30
C ARG A 13 0.20 -12.45 8.48
N ARG A 14 -0.79 -13.17 9.01
CA ARG A 14 -1.63 -12.63 10.10
C ARG A 14 -0.83 -12.03 11.24
N GLU A 15 0.27 -12.66 11.61
CA GLU A 15 1.08 -12.19 12.74
C GLU A 15 1.75 -10.84 12.51
N PHE A 16 1.94 -10.46 11.24
CA PHE A 16 2.58 -9.20 10.90
C PHE A 16 1.59 -8.05 10.70
N ILE A 17 0.32 -8.36 10.51
CA ILE A 17 -0.67 -7.36 10.12
C ILE A 17 -0.91 -6.29 11.18
N PRO A 18 -1.04 -6.62 12.49
CA PRO A 18 -1.23 -5.56 13.49
C PRO A 18 -0.12 -4.52 13.49
N SER A 19 1.14 -4.97 13.37
CA SER A 19 2.28 -4.05 13.28
C SER A 19 2.22 -3.19 12.03
N LEU A 20 1.83 -3.80 10.90
CA LEU A 20 1.73 -3.09 9.64
C LEU A 20 0.66 -2.01 9.69
N ILE A 21 -0.48 -2.32 10.31
CA ILE A 21 -1.55 -1.34 10.50
C ILE A 21 -1.05 -0.17 11.32
N GLN A 22 -0.28 -0.43 12.39
CA GLN A 22 0.30 0.63 13.19
C GLN A 22 1.26 1.50 12.39
N ILE A 23 2.08 0.87 11.56
CA ILE A 23 3.02 1.60 10.70
C ILE A 23 2.26 2.54 9.76
N TYR A 24 1.18 2.05 9.17
CA TYR A 24 0.35 2.87 8.30
C TYR A 24 -0.29 4.04 9.06
N CYS A 25 -0.84 3.75 10.23
CA CYS A 25 -1.46 4.77 11.07
C CYS A 25 -0.47 5.84 11.50
N SER A 26 0.80 5.48 11.66
CA SER A 26 1.84 6.39 12.12
C SER A 26 2.34 7.31 11.03
N GLN A 27 1.99 7.08 9.78
CA GLN A 27 2.45 7.94 8.69
C GLN A 27 1.94 9.36 8.87
N THR A 28 2.84 10.32 8.67
CA THR A 28 2.53 11.74 8.89
C THR A 28 1.78 12.37 7.72
N PHE A 29 1.77 11.71 6.56
CA PHE A 29 1.03 12.23 5.42
C PHE A 29 -0.48 12.13 5.68
N PRO A 30 -1.29 13.10 5.21
CA PRO A 30 -2.74 13.08 5.49
C PRO A 30 -3.43 11.82 4.98
N LYS A 31 -4.15 11.16 5.87
CA LYS A 31 -4.81 9.89 5.55
C LYS A 31 -5.92 10.04 4.51
N GLU A 32 -6.57 11.20 4.49
CA GLU A 32 -7.64 11.44 3.51
C GLU A 32 -7.12 11.57 2.09
N LYS A 33 -5.80 11.73 1.92
CA LYS A 33 -5.16 11.79 0.60
C LYS A 33 -4.48 10.49 0.22
N MET A 34 -4.58 9.49 1.07
CA MET A 34 -3.99 8.18 0.87
C MET A 34 -5.07 7.13 0.73
N GLU A 35 -4.76 6.09 0.00
CA GLU A 35 -5.54 4.84 0.06
C GLU A 35 -4.58 3.70 0.33
N TRP A 36 -5.10 2.65 0.93
CA TRP A 36 -4.32 1.45 1.20
C TRP A 36 -5.02 0.28 0.53
N ILE A 37 -4.34 -0.34 -0.41
CA ILE A 37 -4.88 -1.46 -1.17
C ILE A 37 -4.11 -2.70 -0.78
N ILE A 38 -4.82 -3.68 -0.26
CA ILE A 38 -4.25 -4.94 0.18
C ILE A 38 -4.78 -6.04 -0.74
N LEU A 39 -3.88 -6.89 -1.23
CA LEU A 39 -4.28 -8.04 -2.01
C LEU A 39 -3.79 -9.30 -1.29
N ASP A 40 -4.74 -10.09 -0.82
CA ASP A 40 -4.49 -11.27 0.00
C ASP A 40 -4.89 -12.52 -0.77
N ASP A 41 -3.89 -13.32 -1.12
CA ASP A 41 -4.11 -14.60 -1.78
C ASP A 41 -3.77 -15.78 -0.88
N GLY A 42 -3.66 -15.54 0.42
CA GLY A 42 -3.35 -16.56 1.40
C GLY A 42 -4.55 -17.43 1.76
N ARG A 43 -4.29 -18.54 2.42
CA ARG A 43 -5.34 -19.38 2.96
C ARG A 43 -5.93 -18.78 4.23
N ASP A 44 -5.07 -18.19 5.06
CA ASP A 44 -5.51 -17.47 6.24
C ASP A 44 -5.76 -16.02 5.85
N LYS A 45 -6.99 -15.75 5.43
CA LYS A 45 -7.35 -14.40 5.02
C LYS A 45 -7.39 -13.48 6.23
N VAL A 46 -6.80 -12.31 6.07
CA VAL A 46 -6.66 -11.34 7.17
C VAL A 46 -7.66 -10.18 7.06
N GLY A 47 -8.71 -10.38 6.31
CA GLY A 47 -9.74 -9.36 6.11
C GLY A 47 -10.37 -8.86 7.39
N ASP A 48 -10.51 -9.74 8.38
CA ASP A 48 -11.06 -9.35 9.68
C ASP A 48 -10.23 -8.24 10.34
N LEU A 49 -8.91 -8.32 10.23
CA LEU A 49 -8.01 -7.31 10.79
C LEU A 49 -8.15 -5.97 10.04
N PHE A 50 -8.24 -6.02 8.73
CA PHE A 50 -8.38 -4.81 7.93
C PHE A 50 -9.77 -4.20 8.05
N MET A 51 -10.80 -5.01 8.21
CA MET A 51 -12.15 -4.48 8.44
C MET A 51 -12.24 -3.74 9.77
N GLU A 52 -11.58 -4.26 10.79
CA GLU A 52 -11.52 -3.56 12.07
C GLU A 52 -10.76 -2.24 11.94
N ALA A 53 -9.64 -2.25 11.24
CA ALA A 53 -8.85 -1.04 11.01
C ALA A 53 -9.63 0.00 10.19
N ALA A 54 -10.46 -0.45 9.26
CA ALA A 54 -11.23 0.43 8.40
C ALA A 54 -12.26 1.26 9.16
N LYS A 55 -12.57 0.89 10.38
CA LYS A 55 -13.49 1.66 11.22
C LYS A 55 -12.91 3.02 11.59
N THR A 56 -11.58 3.13 11.63
CA THR A 56 -10.91 4.36 12.01
C THR A 56 -9.98 4.90 10.93
N ILE A 57 -9.60 4.08 9.97
CA ILE A 57 -8.70 4.49 8.89
C ILE A 57 -9.49 4.60 7.60
N PRO A 58 -9.50 5.77 6.94
CA PRO A 58 -10.24 5.91 5.68
C PRO A 58 -9.53 5.24 4.52
N ASN A 59 -10.31 4.91 3.48
CA ASN A 59 -9.80 4.49 2.19
C ASN A 59 -8.96 3.20 2.21
N ILE A 60 -9.36 2.23 3.02
CA ILE A 60 -8.77 0.89 2.98
C ILE A 60 -9.58 0.05 1.99
N ARG A 61 -8.87 -0.58 1.07
CA ARG A 61 -9.47 -1.50 0.11
C ARG A 61 -8.79 -2.85 0.24
N TYR A 62 -9.55 -3.84 0.68
CA TYR A 62 -9.04 -5.19 0.89
C TYR A 62 -9.56 -6.09 -0.22
N LEU A 63 -8.64 -6.66 -0.99
CA LEU A 63 -8.94 -7.52 -2.12
C LEU A 63 -8.43 -8.93 -1.84
N THR A 64 -9.13 -9.93 -2.34
CA THR A 64 -8.75 -11.31 -2.12
C THR A 64 -8.64 -12.05 -3.45
N HIS A 65 -7.86 -13.13 -3.42
CA HIS A 65 -7.77 -14.06 -4.53
C HIS A 65 -7.78 -15.46 -3.94
N ASP A 66 -8.48 -16.38 -4.57
CA ASP A 66 -8.66 -17.72 -4.01
C ASP A 66 -7.44 -18.58 -4.09
N GLU A 67 -6.59 -18.36 -5.09
CA GLU A 67 -5.39 -19.13 -5.28
C GLU A 67 -4.16 -18.25 -5.15
N LYS A 68 -3.04 -18.88 -4.78
CA LYS A 68 -1.79 -18.16 -4.65
C LYS A 68 -1.39 -17.57 -6.00
N MET A 69 -1.11 -16.29 -6.03
CA MET A 69 -0.67 -15.59 -7.24
C MET A 69 0.85 -15.48 -7.27
N ARG A 70 1.40 -15.36 -8.47
CA ARG A 70 2.80 -15.02 -8.60
C ARG A 70 2.98 -13.58 -8.15
N ILE A 71 4.12 -13.28 -7.55
CA ILE A 71 4.35 -11.95 -6.99
C ILE A 71 4.26 -10.85 -8.06
N GLY A 72 4.73 -11.12 -9.27
CA GLY A 72 4.62 -10.13 -10.34
C GLY A 72 3.18 -9.85 -10.75
N ALA A 73 2.35 -10.89 -10.86
CA ALA A 73 0.95 -10.73 -11.19
C ALA A 73 0.21 -9.98 -10.08
N LYS A 74 0.55 -10.28 -8.85
CA LYS A 74 -0.05 -9.66 -7.67
C LYS A 74 0.25 -8.17 -7.63
N ARG A 75 1.51 -7.80 -7.86
CA ARG A 75 1.92 -6.39 -7.92
C ARG A 75 1.25 -5.66 -9.07
N ASN A 76 1.12 -6.30 -10.23
CA ASN A 76 0.44 -5.71 -11.37
C ASN A 76 -1.03 -5.43 -11.05
N GLN A 77 -1.69 -6.37 -10.39
CA GLN A 77 -3.08 -6.20 -10.00
C GLN A 77 -3.23 -5.02 -9.03
N LEU A 78 -2.36 -4.95 -8.04
CA LEU A 78 -2.37 -3.83 -7.09
C LEU A 78 -2.16 -2.50 -7.79
N ASN A 79 -1.22 -2.45 -8.72
CA ASN A 79 -0.94 -1.21 -9.44
C ASN A 79 -2.13 -0.77 -10.29
N LYS A 80 -2.87 -1.72 -10.86
CA LYS A 80 -4.07 -1.40 -11.63
C LYS A 80 -5.17 -0.82 -10.76
N GLU A 81 -5.24 -1.25 -9.51
CA GLU A 81 -6.27 -0.77 -8.58
C GLU A 81 -5.93 0.61 -8.01
N ALA A 82 -4.69 1.04 -8.11
CA ALA A 82 -4.25 2.28 -7.50
C ALA A 82 -4.84 3.49 -8.19
N LYS A 83 -5.36 4.42 -7.40
CA LYS A 83 -5.96 5.67 -7.89
C LYS A 83 -5.03 6.86 -7.74
N GLY A 84 -4.04 6.74 -6.86
CA GLY A 84 -3.10 7.82 -6.62
C GLY A 84 -2.07 7.94 -7.73
N ALA A 85 -1.53 9.15 -7.90
CA ALA A 85 -0.46 9.39 -8.85
C ALA A 85 0.86 8.76 -8.41
N ILE A 86 1.02 8.60 -7.11
CA ILE A 86 2.22 8.01 -6.53
C ILE A 86 1.84 6.68 -5.91
N ILE A 87 2.55 5.63 -6.26
CA ILE A 87 2.30 4.29 -5.74
C ILE A 87 3.50 3.87 -4.91
N ILE A 88 3.25 3.52 -3.65
CA ILE A 88 4.31 3.10 -2.72
C ILE A 88 4.00 1.69 -2.26
N ALA A 89 4.96 0.78 -2.41
CA ALA A 89 4.82 -0.57 -1.89
C ALA A 89 5.12 -0.57 -0.38
N MET A 90 4.28 -1.25 0.37
CA MET A 90 4.49 -1.45 1.80
C MET A 90 4.31 -2.94 2.06
N ASP A 91 5.41 -3.67 2.10
CA ASP A 91 5.37 -5.10 2.33
C ASP A 91 5.02 -5.40 3.79
N ASP A 92 4.41 -6.55 4.01
CA ASP A 92 3.84 -6.89 5.32
C ASP A 92 4.88 -7.25 6.37
N ASP A 93 6.11 -7.48 5.98
CA ASP A 93 7.19 -7.83 6.90
C ASP A 93 8.26 -6.75 7.03
N ASP A 94 8.03 -5.55 6.48
CA ASP A 94 8.99 -4.47 6.53
C ASP A 94 8.58 -3.42 7.55
N PHE A 95 9.57 -2.66 7.99
CA PHE A 95 9.34 -1.50 8.84
C PHE A 95 9.50 -0.22 8.02
N TYR A 96 8.58 0.71 8.24
CA TYR A 96 8.63 2.01 7.58
C TYR A 96 8.53 3.11 8.63
N PRO A 97 9.45 4.10 8.58
CA PRO A 97 9.37 5.21 9.54
C PRO A 97 8.12 6.07 9.29
N PRO A 98 7.67 6.83 10.30
CA PRO A 98 6.44 7.61 10.18
C PRO A 98 6.43 8.63 9.05
N ASP A 99 7.58 9.13 8.64
CA ASP A 99 7.67 10.14 7.58
C ASP A 99 7.94 9.54 6.20
N ARG A 100 7.83 8.20 6.05
CA ARG A 100 8.16 7.54 4.79
C ARG A 100 7.34 8.08 3.63
N VAL A 101 6.02 8.11 3.79
CA VAL A 101 5.14 8.57 2.72
C VAL A 101 5.37 10.05 2.43
N ASP A 102 5.45 10.85 3.47
CA ASP A 102 5.66 12.28 3.34
C ASP A 102 6.99 12.58 2.62
N HIS A 103 8.04 11.86 2.98
CA HIS A 103 9.34 12.01 2.35
C HIS A 103 9.30 11.68 0.86
N VAL A 104 8.65 10.56 0.51
CA VAL A 104 8.53 10.15 -0.88
C VAL A 104 7.76 11.19 -1.69
N VAL A 105 6.65 11.68 -1.14
CA VAL A 105 5.85 12.69 -1.84
C VAL A 105 6.66 13.96 -2.06
N LYS A 106 7.42 14.37 -1.06
CA LYS A 106 8.26 15.57 -1.19
C LYS A 106 9.34 15.39 -2.27
N GLU A 107 9.94 14.21 -2.34
CA GLU A 107 10.93 13.94 -3.37
C GLU A 107 10.34 14.03 -4.77
N PHE A 108 9.13 13.53 -4.95
CA PHE A 108 8.48 13.64 -6.24
C PHE A 108 8.15 15.08 -6.60
N LYS A 109 7.73 15.87 -5.64
CA LYS A 109 7.41 17.27 -5.89
C LYS A 109 8.64 18.10 -6.20
N LYS A 110 9.79 17.75 -5.61
CA LYS A 110 11.06 18.44 -5.90
C LYS A 110 11.59 18.09 -7.27
N ASN A 111 11.31 16.91 -7.75
CA ASN A 111 11.86 16.40 -9.00
C ASN A 111 10.74 16.00 -9.95
N PRO A 112 9.96 16.98 -10.44
CA PRO A 112 8.82 16.66 -11.29
C PRO A 112 9.22 16.01 -12.61
N ASN A 113 10.51 16.08 -12.95
CA ASN A 113 11.04 15.45 -14.14
C ASN A 113 11.42 13.98 -13.93
N ILE A 114 11.33 13.48 -12.73
CA ILE A 114 11.44 12.05 -12.53
C ILE A 114 10.32 11.45 -13.33
N ASP A 115 10.68 10.59 -14.24
CA ASP A 115 9.71 10.07 -15.17
C ASP A 115 8.81 9.06 -14.52
N LEU A 116 7.77 9.57 -13.91
CA LEU A 116 6.76 8.72 -13.33
C LEU A 116 5.81 8.24 -14.37
N ALA A 117 5.56 9.11 -15.32
CA ALA A 117 4.55 8.84 -16.29
C ALA A 117 5.03 7.87 -17.35
N GLY A 118 6.31 7.89 -17.62
CA GLY A 118 6.83 7.03 -18.65
C GLY A 118 6.96 5.60 -18.23
N SER A 119 6.68 5.31 -16.98
CA SER A 119 6.98 3.98 -16.50
C SER A 119 6.05 3.55 -15.41
N SER A 120 5.37 2.46 -15.65
CA SER A 120 4.61 1.79 -14.63
C SER A 120 5.52 1.18 -13.56
N GLU A 121 6.80 1.11 -13.82
CA GLU A 121 7.76 0.67 -12.82
C GLU A 121 8.18 1.77 -11.89
N MET A 122 7.70 2.95 -12.08
CA MET A 122 7.97 4.04 -11.15
C MET A 122 7.22 3.84 -9.86
N HIS A 123 7.27 2.65 -9.42
CA HIS A 123 6.85 2.28 -8.10
C HIS A 123 7.99 2.58 -7.19
N LEU A 124 7.70 3.20 -6.12
CA LEU A 124 8.73 3.54 -5.18
C LEU A 124 8.89 2.39 -4.22
N TRP A 125 9.72 1.48 -4.60
CA TRP A 125 10.03 0.32 -3.79
C TRP A 125 11.08 0.68 -2.76
N TYR A 126 10.79 1.63 -1.94
CA TYR A 126 11.71 2.06 -0.91
C TYR A 126 11.52 1.31 0.36
#